data_cc847cc4598dd07cb86567a310100c15
#
_entry.id   cc847cc4598dd07cb86567a310100c15
#
_cell.length_a   1.000
_cell.length_b   1.000
_cell.length_c   1.000
_cell.angle_alpha   90.00
_cell.angle_beta   90.00
_cell.angle_gamma   90.00
#
_symmetry.space_group_name_H-M   'P 1'
#
loop_
_entity.id
_entity.type
_entity.pdbx_description
1 polymer ?
#
loop_
_entity_poly.entity_id
_entity_poly.type
_entity_poly.pdbx_seq_one_letter_code
_entity_poly.pdbx_strand_id
1 'polypeptide(L)'
;MQPVKMTGKMSFSENVNLSGDCTGDYVTCQASIEDLSIKAINSRKISVKAIVTLKLICESLQDIQMITGVDETENTDIQQLKEELEFVQLAVNQRDNFRIRENVSLPAGKPEIQEIIWDDVDVRNLNTRLADDGLKLAGDLDIFVMYIGNGETGNVQWYETTASFEGSLDISGCNADMIPYVNFQIIGKTVEERPDLDGENRDIAVEVVLDMDVKAYEERKKDVIADIYSPSYDMEIENADTQLRCLVVRNNVSSRVSGNLQLENYADLMQICNCTATVQLDDVTYKEGELVAEGVVSANVFYITSSDSQPLGSVHTIIPFAGTVKIAQISADELEYNIKPSIQQLSATI
;
A
#
# COMPACT_ATOMS: atom_id res chain seq x y z
N MET A 1 7.66 38.00 4.49
CA MET A 1 8.05 37.00 5.50
C MET A 1 8.70 35.83 4.75
N GLN A 2 9.92 35.45 5.08
CA GLN A 2 10.56 34.31 4.41
C GLN A 2 10.21 33.01 5.16
N PRO A 3 9.78 31.95 4.47
CA PRO A 3 9.57 30.67 5.09
C PRO A 3 10.89 30.07 5.56
N VAL A 4 10.88 29.36 6.68
CA VAL A 4 12.05 28.70 7.24
C VAL A 4 11.73 27.23 7.39
N LYS A 5 12.56 26.38 6.78
CA LYS A 5 12.47 24.91 6.91
C LYS A 5 13.08 24.49 8.25
N MET A 6 12.32 23.73 9.03
CA MET A 6 12.81 23.09 10.26
C MET A 6 12.64 21.58 10.12
N THR A 7 13.72 20.84 10.26
CA THR A 7 13.73 19.38 10.23
C THR A 7 14.14 18.82 11.58
N GLY A 8 13.51 17.73 11.99
CA GLY A 8 13.85 17.04 13.23
C GLY A 8 13.43 15.57 13.16
N LYS A 9 14.16 14.72 13.88
CA LYS A 9 13.80 13.30 14.07
C LYS A 9 13.43 13.07 15.52
N MET A 10 12.29 12.44 15.76
CA MET A 10 11.92 11.92 17.07
C MET A 10 11.97 10.39 16.99
N SER A 11 12.88 9.78 17.75
CA SER A 11 12.96 8.32 17.87
C SER A 11 11.96 7.86 18.91
N PHE A 12 11.25 6.79 18.62
CA PHE A 12 10.41 6.09 19.58
C PHE A 12 10.70 4.59 19.51
N SER A 13 10.40 3.91 20.61
CA SER A 13 10.50 2.46 20.71
C SER A 13 9.32 1.98 21.55
N GLU A 14 8.62 0.98 21.07
CA GLU A 14 7.47 0.39 21.74
C GLU A 14 7.62 -1.13 21.76
N ASN A 15 7.26 -1.76 22.88
CA ASN A 15 7.23 -3.21 23.00
C ASN A 15 5.79 -3.67 22.88
N VAL A 16 5.50 -4.45 21.85
CA VAL A 16 4.19 -5.03 21.64
C VAL A 16 4.23 -6.50 22.04
N ASN A 17 3.41 -6.87 23.03
CA ASN A 17 3.23 -8.28 23.41
C ASN A 17 2.30 -8.93 22.39
N LEU A 18 2.80 -9.91 21.65
CA LEU A 18 1.98 -10.75 20.80
C LEU A 18 1.25 -11.76 21.70
N SER A 19 -0.08 -11.62 21.80
CA SER A 19 -0.92 -12.56 22.53
C SER A 19 -1.28 -13.73 21.62
N GLY A 20 -1.14 -14.96 22.12
CA GLY A 20 -1.45 -16.21 21.41
C GLY A 20 -0.19 -16.96 20.98
N ASP A 21 -0.40 -18.08 20.31
CA ASP A 21 0.66 -18.96 19.80
C ASP A 21 1.33 -18.38 18.55
N CYS A 22 1.70 -17.09 18.61
CA CYS A 22 2.46 -16.45 17.51
C CYS A 22 3.89 -16.99 17.51
N THR A 23 4.03 -18.24 17.09
CA THR A 23 5.32 -18.87 16.75
C THR A 23 5.71 -18.59 15.29
N GLY A 24 5.14 -17.50 14.73
CA GLY A 24 5.18 -17.21 13.31
C GLY A 24 6.58 -17.08 12.74
N ASP A 25 6.78 -17.69 11.58
CA ASP A 25 8.03 -17.62 10.83
C ASP A 25 8.24 -16.22 10.24
N TYR A 26 7.15 -15.47 10.05
CA TYR A 26 7.14 -14.15 9.45
C TYR A 26 6.31 -13.17 10.27
N VAL A 27 6.95 -12.06 10.65
CA VAL A 27 6.26 -10.94 11.31
C VAL A 27 6.47 -9.68 10.47
N THR A 28 5.39 -9.11 9.98
CA THR A 28 5.40 -7.81 9.29
C THR A 28 4.79 -6.76 10.18
N CYS A 29 5.41 -5.56 10.18
CA CYS A 29 4.93 -4.41 10.93
C CYS A 29 4.73 -3.24 9.97
N GLN A 30 3.51 -2.72 9.93
CA GLN A 30 3.18 -1.49 9.22
C GLN A 30 2.90 -0.40 10.25
N ALA A 31 3.54 0.76 10.08
CA ALA A 31 3.33 1.92 10.94
C ALA A 31 2.64 3.02 10.15
N SER A 32 1.62 3.62 10.72
CA SER A 32 0.93 4.78 10.18
C SER A 32 0.73 5.85 11.24
N ILE A 33 0.77 7.12 10.83
CA ILE A 33 0.41 8.24 11.72
C ILE A 33 -1.11 8.41 11.62
N GLU A 34 -1.80 8.19 12.73
CA GLU A 34 -3.25 8.33 12.83
C GLU A 34 -3.65 9.78 13.16
N ASP A 35 -2.89 10.43 14.04
CA ASP A 35 -3.09 11.84 14.37
C ASP A 35 -1.75 12.55 14.54
N LEU A 36 -1.68 13.79 14.07
CA LEU A 36 -0.52 14.65 14.18
C LEU A 36 -0.93 16.05 14.62
N SER A 37 -0.49 16.43 15.80
CA SER A 37 -0.72 17.78 16.34
C SER A 37 0.59 18.55 16.51
N ILE A 38 0.67 19.69 15.85
CA ILE A 38 1.83 20.60 15.92
C ILE A 38 1.37 21.94 16.52
N LYS A 39 2.00 22.33 17.62
CA LYS A 39 1.67 23.60 18.33
C LYS A 39 2.91 24.41 18.63
N ALA A 40 2.91 25.66 18.25
CA ALA A 40 3.91 26.62 18.71
C ALA A 40 3.64 26.95 20.20
N ILE A 41 4.60 26.67 21.06
CA ILE A 41 4.54 27.01 22.50
C ILE A 41 5.00 28.45 22.70
N ASN A 42 6.07 28.83 22.01
CA ASN A 42 6.60 30.18 21.97
C ASN A 42 7.45 30.38 20.71
N SER A 43 8.06 31.54 20.52
CA SER A 43 8.87 31.87 19.34
C SER A 43 10.09 30.97 19.09
N ARG A 44 10.43 30.08 20.03
CA ARG A 44 11.60 29.18 19.94
C ARG A 44 11.29 27.71 20.23
N LYS A 45 10.02 27.38 20.50
CA LYS A 45 9.65 26.04 20.92
C LYS A 45 8.35 25.59 20.25
N ILE A 46 8.42 24.46 19.56
CA ILE A 46 7.29 23.76 18.93
C ILE A 46 7.06 22.45 19.70
N SER A 47 5.82 22.14 19.97
CA SER A 47 5.40 20.81 20.47
C SER A 47 4.83 20.01 19.30
N VAL A 48 5.34 18.82 19.11
CA VAL A 48 4.82 17.85 18.16
C VAL A 48 4.32 16.64 18.94
N LYS A 49 3.09 16.23 18.66
CA LYS A 49 2.48 15.01 19.20
C LYS A 49 1.93 14.22 18.04
N ALA A 50 2.25 12.94 17.99
CA ALA A 50 1.72 12.01 17.00
C ALA A 50 1.12 10.80 17.71
N ILE A 51 0.02 10.27 17.17
CA ILE A 51 -0.49 8.95 17.47
C ILE A 51 -0.05 8.06 16.31
N VAL A 52 0.71 7.02 16.64
CA VAL A 52 1.22 6.07 15.66
C VAL A 52 0.50 4.73 15.89
N THR A 53 -0.16 4.26 14.86
CA THR A 53 -0.80 2.94 14.85
C THR A 53 0.15 1.92 14.22
N LEU A 54 0.39 0.83 14.94
CA LEU A 54 1.20 -0.29 14.48
C LEU A 54 0.28 -1.47 14.15
N LYS A 55 0.25 -1.87 12.89
CA LYS A 55 -0.43 -3.10 12.44
C LYS A 55 0.60 -4.21 12.32
N LEU A 56 0.46 -5.22 13.16
CA LEU A 56 1.32 -6.40 13.18
C LEU A 56 0.58 -7.56 12.54
N ILE A 57 1.22 -8.23 11.59
CA ILE A 57 0.73 -9.45 10.97
C ILE A 57 1.77 -10.52 11.23
N CYS A 58 1.33 -11.58 11.91
CA CYS A 58 2.14 -12.75 12.21
C CYS A 58 1.62 -13.92 11.40
N GLU A 59 2.51 -14.56 10.63
CA GLU A 59 2.17 -15.68 9.76
C GLU A 59 3.09 -16.85 10.06
N SER A 60 2.54 -18.06 10.06
CA SER A 60 3.29 -19.30 10.17
C SER A 60 3.04 -20.19 8.95
N LEU A 61 4.06 -20.91 8.51
CA LEU A 61 3.95 -21.93 7.49
C LEU A 61 3.63 -23.26 8.16
N GLN A 62 2.66 -23.99 7.60
CA GLN A 62 2.31 -25.33 8.05
C GLN A 62 2.42 -26.29 6.88
N ASP A 63 3.14 -27.36 7.09
CA ASP A 63 3.19 -28.48 6.14
C ASP A 63 2.01 -29.41 6.40
N ILE A 64 1.19 -29.59 5.36
CA ILE A 64 0.03 -30.48 5.41
C ILE A 64 0.37 -31.76 4.68
N GLN A 65 0.23 -32.90 5.37
CA GLN A 65 0.39 -34.22 4.76
C GLN A 65 -0.96 -34.71 4.24
N MET A 66 -0.98 -35.09 2.97
CA MET A 66 -2.17 -35.62 2.30
C MET A 66 -1.90 -37.04 1.81
N ILE A 67 -2.85 -37.94 2.09
CA ILE A 67 -2.79 -39.31 1.59
C ILE A 67 -3.36 -39.33 0.19
N THR A 68 -2.55 -39.63 -0.81
CA THR A 68 -2.94 -39.64 -2.23
C THR A 68 -3.10 -41.07 -2.81
N GLY A 69 -2.63 -42.07 -2.08
CA GLY A 69 -2.69 -43.49 -2.50
C GLY A 69 -2.33 -44.42 -1.37
N VAL A 70 -2.65 -45.68 -1.54
CA VAL A 70 -2.24 -46.80 -0.68
C VAL A 70 -1.30 -47.67 -1.49
N ASP A 71 -0.18 -48.11 -0.87
CA ASP A 71 0.72 -49.06 -1.52
C ASP A 71 0.05 -50.42 -1.66
N GLU A 72 -0.16 -50.85 -2.88
CA GLU A 72 -0.70 -52.18 -3.22
C GLU A 72 0.42 -53.21 -3.10
N THR A 73 0.82 -53.53 -1.89
CA THR A 73 1.71 -54.67 -1.64
C THR A 73 0.86 -55.94 -1.51
N GLU A 74 0.97 -56.81 -2.52
CA GLU A 74 0.48 -58.19 -2.53
C GLU A 74 -1.01 -58.43 -2.22
N ASN A 75 -1.84 -58.49 -3.26
CA ASN A 75 -3.23 -59.03 -3.22
C ASN A 75 -4.21 -58.35 -2.28
N THR A 76 -4.21 -57.05 -2.22
CA THR A 76 -5.18 -56.33 -1.41
C THR A 76 -6.36 -55.84 -2.24
N ASP A 77 -7.55 -56.38 -1.98
CA ASP A 77 -8.81 -55.83 -2.51
C ASP A 77 -9.20 -54.52 -1.81
N ILE A 78 -8.34 -53.50 -1.96
CA ILE A 78 -8.59 -52.17 -1.38
C ILE A 78 -9.30 -51.32 -2.43
N GLN A 79 -10.48 -50.85 -2.11
CA GLN A 79 -11.20 -49.84 -2.88
C GLN A 79 -10.96 -48.46 -2.24
N GLN A 80 -10.64 -47.47 -3.10
CA GLN A 80 -10.32 -46.12 -2.66
C GLN A 80 -11.38 -45.17 -3.22
N LEU A 81 -12.03 -44.41 -2.38
CA LEU A 81 -12.80 -43.24 -2.79
C LEU A 81 -11.87 -42.01 -2.79
N LYS A 82 -11.71 -41.40 -3.95
CA LYS A 82 -10.87 -40.22 -4.10
C LYS A 82 -11.74 -38.98 -4.29
N GLU A 83 -11.28 -37.86 -3.69
CA GLU A 83 -11.86 -36.54 -3.85
C GLU A 83 -10.79 -35.61 -4.38
N GLU A 84 -11.13 -34.75 -5.34
CA GLU A 84 -10.25 -33.71 -5.85
C GLU A 84 -10.36 -32.49 -4.94
N LEU A 85 -9.24 -32.08 -4.34
CA LEU A 85 -9.12 -30.85 -3.55
C LEU A 85 -8.44 -29.77 -4.36
N GLU A 86 -9.03 -28.58 -4.36
CA GLU A 86 -8.43 -27.37 -4.93
C GLU A 86 -7.98 -26.45 -3.80
N PHE A 87 -6.73 -25.99 -3.85
CA PHE A 87 -6.16 -25.10 -2.83
C PHE A 87 -5.04 -24.23 -3.39
N VAL A 88 -4.67 -23.18 -2.65
CA VAL A 88 -3.52 -22.35 -2.95
C VAL A 88 -2.36 -22.68 -2.01
N GLN A 89 -1.18 -22.84 -2.58
CA GLN A 89 0.07 -23.08 -1.87
C GLN A 89 1.00 -21.87 -2.00
N LEU A 90 1.62 -21.43 -0.91
CA LEU A 90 2.67 -20.43 -0.97
C LEU A 90 3.90 -21.04 -1.66
N ALA A 91 4.23 -20.54 -2.85
CA ALA A 91 5.38 -20.99 -3.63
C ALA A 91 6.61 -20.12 -3.38
N VAL A 92 6.42 -18.81 -3.27
CA VAL A 92 7.48 -17.83 -3.07
C VAL A 92 7.10 -16.84 -1.98
N ASN A 93 8.05 -16.53 -1.11
CA ASN A 93 7.96 -15.45 -0.13
C ASN A 93 9.32 -14.75 -0.08
N GLN A 94 9.38 -13.54 -0.64
CA GLN A 94 10.62 -12.78 -0.74
C GLN A 94 10.38 -11.31 -0.41
N ARG A 95 11.34 -10.72 0.30
CA ARG A 95 11.37 -9.29 0.57
C ARG A 95 12.59 -8.66 -0.07
N ASP A 96 12.39 -7.56 -0.78
CA ASP A 96 13.45 -6.85 -1.48
C ASP A 96 13.15 -5.35 -1.58
N ASN A 97 14.17 -4.57 -1.94
CA ASN A 97 14.05 -3.13 -2.12
C ASN A 97 14.05 -2.76 -3.60
N PHE A 98 13.03 -2.02 -4.02
CA PHE A 98 12.98 -1.44 -5.36
C PHE A 98 13.29 0.06 -5.30
N ARG A 99 14.25 0.50 -6.12
CA ARG A 99 14.70 1.88 -6.16
C ARG A 99 14.28 2.56 -7.45
N ILE A 100 13.52 3.64 -7.29
CA ILE A 100 13.05 4.48 -8.39
C ILE A 100 13.91 5.74 -8.41
N ARG A 101 14.37 6.15 -9.60
CA ARG A 101 15.14 7.37 -9.82
C ARG A 101 14.60 8.08 -11.04
N GLU A 102 14.09 9.28 -10.79
CA GLU A 102 13.52 10.12 -11.84
C GLU A 102 14.11 11.53 -11.77
N ASN A 103 14.20 12.16 -12.93
CA ASN A 103 14.58 13.57 -13.06
C ASN A 103 13.45 14.32 -13.76
N VAL A 104 13.00 15.39 -13.15
CA VAL A 104 11.97 16.26 -13.70
C VAL A 104 12.47 17.69 -13.77
N SER A 105 12.17 18.40 -14.85
CA SER A 105 12.65 19.78 -15.08
C SER A 105 11.54 20.76 -14.85
N LEU A 106 11.86 21.92 -14.26
CA LEU A 106 10.93 23.03 -14.11
C LEU A 106 10.52 23.58 -15.49
N PRO A 107 9.23 23.92 -15.69
CA PRO A 107 8.80 24.63 -16.89
C PRO A 107 9.53 25.97 -17.08
N ALA A 108 9.75 26.39 -18.32
CA ALA A 108 10.49 27.61 -18.64
C ALA A 108 9.95 28.91 -17.98
N GLY A 109 8.66 28.93 -17.62
CA GLY A 109 8.04 30.08 -16.95
C GLY A 109 8.25 30.15 -15.43
N LYS A 110 8.89 29.13 -14.83
CA LYS A 110 9.20 29.11 -13.40
C LYS A 110 10.62 29.60 -13.14
N PRO A 111 10.88 30.38 -12.05
CA PRO A 111 12.25 30.77 -11.70
C PRO A 111 13.07 29.56 -11.25
N GLU A 112 14.41 29.68 -11.35
CA GLU A 112 15.35 28.72 -10.81
C GLU A 112 15.12 28.46 -9.32
N ILE A 113 15.49 27.25 -8.85
CA ILE A 113 15.41 26.84 -7.46
C ILE A 113 16.63 27.42 -6.71
N GLN A 114 16.36 28.22 -5.69
CA GLN A 114 17.37 28.64 -4.71
C GLN A 114 17.44 27.64 -3.55
N GLU A 115 16.30 27.16 -3.06
CA GLU A 115 16.19 26.20 -1.97
C GLU A 115 14.83 25.51 -1.99
N ILE A 116 14.81 24.19 -1.88
CA ILE A 116 13.58 23.42 -1.69
C ILE A 116 13.19 23.45 -0.22
N ILE A 117 12.05 24.10 0.08
CA ILE A 117 11.54 24.26 1.46
C ILE A 117 10.61 23.14 1.88
N TRP A 118 9.87 22.54 0.95
CA TRP A 118 9.01 21.38 1.21
C TRP A 118 8.91 20.53 -0.04
N ASP A 119 8.92 19.22 0.14
CA ASP A 119 8.75 18.22 -0.89
C ASP A 119 7.74 17.16 -0.43
N ASP A 120 6.95 16.69 -1.36
CA ASP A 120 6.09 15.53 -1.20
C ASP A 120 6.19 14.64 -2.43
N VAL A 121 6.34 13.33 -2.20
CA VAL A 121 6.41 12.34 -3.28
C VAL A 121 5.61 11.13 -2.85
N ASP A 122 4.67 10.74 -3.69
CA ASP A 122 3.80 9.59 -3.48
C ASP A 122 3.86 8.65 -4.69
N VAL A 123 3.66 7.35 -4.42
CA VAL A 123 3.62 6.30 -5.45
C VAL A 123 2.18 5.97 -5.75
N ARG A 124 1.77 6.19 -7.01
CA ARG A 124 0.41 5.91 -7.46
C ARG A 124 0.38 4.90 -8.58
N ASN A 125 -0.79 4.34 -8.80
CA ASN A 125 -1.06 3.40 -9.90
C ASN A 125 -0.06 2.25 -9.99
N LEU A 126 0.53 1.82 -8.84
CA LEU A 126 1.48 0.73 -8.86
C LEU A 126 0.80 -0.54 -9.36
N ASN A 127 1.23 -0.99 -10.52
CA ASN A 127 0.84 -2.24 -11.14
C ASN A 127 1.98 -3.23 -11.05
N THR A 128 1.68 -4.44 -10.57
CA THR A 128 2.66 -5.51 -10.41
C THR A 128 2.21 -6.75 -11.16
N ARG A 129 3.14 -7.37 -11.88
CA ARG A 129 2.89 -8.58 -12.64
C ARG A 129 4.06 -9.56 -12.48
N LEU A 130 3.76 -10.79 -12.10
CA LEU A 130 4.74 -11.87 -12.09
C LEU A 130 5.15 -12.22 -13.52
N ALA A 131 6.42 -12.56 -13.66
CA ALA A 131 7.04 -13.12 -14.85
C ALA A 131 7.93 -14.27 -14.40
N ASP A 132 8.54 -14.99 -15.34
CA ASP A 132 9.47 -16.06 -15.00
C ASP A 132 10.67 -15.50 -14.23
N ASP A 133 10.86 -15.99 -13.01
CA ASP A 133 11.89 -15.57 -12.05
C ASP A 133 11.92 -14.06 -11.77
N GLY A 134 10.77 -13.37 -11.88
CA GLY A 134 10.74 -11.92 -11.66
C GLY A 134 9.37 -11.31 -11.42
N LEU A 135 9.39 -10.09 -10.87
CA LEU A 135 8.23 -9.22 -10.70
C LEU A 135 8.44 -7.95 -11.50
N LYS A 136 7.58 -7.70 -12.49
CA LYS A 136 7.52 -6.43 -13.22
C LYS A 136 6.69 -5.43 -12.44
N LEU A 137 7.18 -4.20 -12.38
CA LEU A 137 6.54 -3.08 -11.71
C LEU A 137 6.41 -1.93 -12.71
N ALA A 138 5.27 -1.26 -12.67
CA ALA A 138 5.04 0.00 -13.37
C ALA A 138 4.13 0.88 -12.51
N GLY A 139 4.36 2.17 -12.51
CA GLY A 139 3.57 3.11 -11.73
C GLY A 139 3.95 4.54 -11.99
N ASP A 140 3.41 5.43 -11.20
CA ASP A 140 3.61 6.86 -11.29
C ASP A 140 4.15 7.41 -9.96
N LEU A 141 5.09 8.34 -10.04
CA LEU A 141 5.50 9.19 -8.93
C LEU A 141 4.78 10.52 -9.07
N ASP A 142 3.90 10.85 -8.14
CA ASP A 142 3.37 12.20 -7.97
C ASP A 142 4.38 13.00 -7.16
N ILE A 143 4.93 14.04 -7.77
CA ILE A 143 6.02 14.83 -7.22
C ILE A 143 5.53 16.25 -7.00
N PHE A 144 5.58 16.71 -5.78
CA PHE A 144 5.33 18.10 -5.41
C PHE A 144 6.57 18.69 -4.75
N VAL A 145 6.96 19.88 -5.18
CA VAL A 145 8.02 20.67 -4.55
C VAL A 145 7.57 22.10 -4.34
N MET A 146 7.84 22.61 -3.15
CA MET A 146 7.73 24.02 -2.83
C MET A 146 9.13 24.57 -2.59
N TYR A 147 9.47 25.67 -3.24
CA TYR A 147 10.82 26.19 -3.22
C TYR A 147 10.87 27.72 -3.21
N ILE A 148 11.99 28.26 -2.83
CA ILE A 148 12.31 29.68 -2.99
C ILE A 148 12.92 29.86 -4.36
N GLY A 149 12.28 30.69 -5.19
CA GLY A 149 12.77 31.03 -6.51
C GLY A 149 13.94 32.02 -6.45
N ASN A 150 14.91 31.86 -7.34
CA ASN A 150 15.99 32.84 -7.51
C ASN A 150 15.43 34.14 -8.09
N GLY A 151 15.64 35.26 -7.39
CA GLY A 151 15.15 36.59 -7.76
C GLY A 151 15.20 37.59 -6.63
N GLU A 152 15.09 38.89 -6.93
CA GLU A 152 15.22 39.99 -5.94
C GLU A 152 14.25 39.90 -4.75
N THR A 153 13.14 39.19 -4.87
CA THR A 153 12.09 39.08 -3.83
C THR A 153 12.02 37.73 -3.13
N GLY A 154 12.76 36.69 -3.61
CA GLY A 154 12.78 35.36 -3.00
C GLY A 154 11.37 34.79 -2.81
N ASN A 155 10.52 34.88 -3.84
CA ASN A 155 9.12 34.44 -3.75
C ASN A 155 9.01 32.94 -3.64
N VAL A 156 8.10 32.47 -2.78
CA VAL A 156 7.72 31.05 -2.71
C VAL A 156 7.04 30.64 -4.01
N GLN A 157 7.53 29.57 -4.56
CA GLN A 157 7.02 28.91 -5.76
C GLN A 157 6.71 27.45 -5.46
N TRP A 158 5.91 26.84 -6.28
CA TRP A 158 5.69 25.38 -6.24
C TRP A 158 5.58 24.80 -7.65
N TYR A 159 5.85 23.53 -7.73
CA TYR A 159 5.73 22.74 -8.93
C TYR A 159 5.20 21.35 -8.59
N GLU A 160 4.23 20.91 -9.36
CA GLU A 160 3.62 19.59 -9.27
C GLU A 160 3.75 18.91 -10.61
N THR A 161 4.14 17.65 -10.62
CA THR A 161 4.28 16.84 -11.82
C THR A 161 4.17 15.36 -11.49
N THR A 162 3.90 14.57 -12.52
CA THR A 162 3.86 13.11 -12.42
C THR A 162 4.93 12.54 -13.35
N ALA A 163 5.74 11.63 -12.82
CA ALA A 163 6.74 10.88 -13.57
C ALA A 163 6.41 9.40 -13.55
N SER A 164 6.23 8.78 -14.71
CA SER A 164 5.99 7.33 -14.81
C SER A 164 7.29 6.56 -14.70
N PHE A 165 7.27 5.44 -13.98
CA PHE A 165 8.41 4.56 -13.82
C PHE A 165 8.07 3.11 -14.18
N GLU A 166 9.09 2.38 -14.62
CA GLU A 166 9.02 0.94 -14.88
C GLU A 166 10.27 0.25 -14.33
N GLY A 167 10.12 -1.01 -13.95
CA GLY A 167 11.26 -1.81 -13.51
C GLY A 167 10.90 -3.25 -13.23
N SER A 168 11.89 -3.98 -12.74
CA SER A 168 11.72 -5.39 -12.34
C SER A 168 12.54 -5.71 -11.10
N LEU A 169 12.03 -6.67 -10.32
CA LEU A 169 12.74 -7.34 -9.24
C LEU A 169 12.96 -8.80 -9.62
N ASP A 170 14.11 -9.33 -9.26
CA ASP A 170 14.42 -10.75 -9.41
C ASP A 170 13.76 -11.53 -8.27
N ILE A 171 12.81 -12.39 -8.61
CA ILE A 171 12.06 -13.20 -7.67
C ILE A 171 12.19 -14.68 -8.10
N SER A 172 13.14 -15.38 -7.52
CA SER A 172 13.42 -16.75 -7.89
C SER A 172 12.26 -17.70 -7.64
N GLY A 173 11.96 -18.55 -8.63
CA GLY A 173 10.94 -19.60 -8.52
C GLY A 173 9.51 -19.14 -8.77
N CYS A 174 9.28 -17.88 -9.15
CA CYS A 174 7.95 -17.45 -9.59
C CYS A 174 7.77 -17.61 -11.11
N ASN A 175 6.52 -17.65 -11.54
CA ASN A 175 6.13 -17.63 -12.93
C ASN A 175 4.88 -16.79 -13.14
N ALA A 176 4.49 -16.58 -14.41
CA ALA A 176 3.39 -15.72 -14.78
C ALA A 176 1.99 -16.25 -14.39
N ASP A 177 1.85 -17.54 -14.12
CA ASP A 177 0.59 -18.20 -13.80
C ASP A 177 0.27 -18.13 -12.29
N MET A 178 1.26 -17.79 -11.46
CA MET A 178 1.09 -17.67 -10.03
C MET A 178 0.29 -16.42 -9.66
N ILE A 179 -0.33 -16.46 -8.48
CA ILE A 179 -1.13 -15.38 -7.92
C ILE A 179 -0.23 -14.48 -7.08
N PRO A 180 0.06 -13.23 -7.52
CA PRO A 180 0.88 -12.31 -6.73
C PRO A 180 0.10 -11.69 -5.58
N TYR A 181 0.77 -11.60 -4.44
CA TYR A 181 0.39 -10.77 -3.31
C TYR A 181 1.57 -9.88 -2.97
N VAL A 182 1.47 -8.61 -3.36
CA VAL A 182 2.56 -7.64 -3.23
C VAL A 182 2.15 -6.52 -2.29
N ASN A 183 2.93 -6.30 -1.24
CA ASN A 183 2.86 -5.13 -0.38
C ASN A 183 4.10 -4.26 -0.62
N PHE A 184 3.96 -2.96 -0.43
CA PHE A 184 5.09 -2.06 -0.45
C PHE A 184 4.96 -0.95 0.58
N GLN A 185 6.10 -0.40 0.98
CA GLN A 185 6.20 0.79 1.81
C GLN A 185 7.34 1.67 1.31
N ILE A 186 7.14 2.99 1.33
CA ILE A 186 8.22 3.93 1.06
C ILE A 186 9.10 4.01 2.31
N ILE A 187 10.34 3.53 2.21
CA ILE A 187 11.32 3.54 3.32
C ILE A 187 12.39 4.62 3.17
N GLY A 188 12.50 5.21 2.00
CA GLY A 188 13.44 6.29 1.72
C GLY A 188 12.91 7.20 0.62
N LYS A 189 13.10 8.50 0.82
CA LYS A 189 12.76 9.54 -0.13
C LYS A 189 13.83 10.62 -0.12
N THR A 190 14.31 11.01 -1.29
CA THR A 190 15.25 12.11 -1.48
C THR A 190 14.81 12.94 -2.67
N VAL A 191 14.72 14.25 -2.47
CA VAL A 191 14.40 15.23 -3.51
C VAL A 191 15.46 16.33 -3.45
N GLU A 192 16.19 16.51 -4.55
CA GLU A 192 17.32 17.44 -4.63
C GLU A 192 17.24 18.26 -5.91
N GLU A 193 17.56 19.56 -5.79
CA GLU A 193 17.78 20.42 -6.95
C GLU A 193 19.09 20.05 -7.64
N ARG A 194 19.10 20.15 -8.97
CA ARG A 194 20.28 19.95 -9.79
C ARG A 194 20.36 21.00 -10.89
N PRO A 195 21.57 21.36 -11.30
CA PRO A 195 21.75 22.22 -12.46
C PRO A 195 21.33 21.48 -13.72
N ASP A 196 20.65 22.19 -14.60
CA ASP A 196 20.35 21.75 -15.96
C ASP A 196 21.58 21.90 -16.89
N LEU A 197 21.39 21.72 -18.19
CA LEU A 197 22.48 21.83 -19.17
C LEU A 197 23.08 23.22 -19.26
N ASP A 198 22.33 24.26 -18.92
CA ASP A 198 22.75 25.67 -18.93
C ASP A 198 23.41 26.10 -17.60
N GLY A 199 23.40 25.21 -16.60
CA GLY A 199 23.96 25.43 -15.28
C GLY A 199 23.01 26.11 -14.32
N GLU A 200 21.73 26.25 -14.65
CA GLU A 200 20.67 26.79 -13.80
C GLU A 200 20.05 25.67 -12.97
N ASN A 201 19.75 25.91 -11.70
CA ASN A 201 19.09 24.92 -10.83
C ASN A 201 17.61 24.77 -11.18
N ARG A 202 17.33 24.04 -12.24
CA ARG A 202 15.99 23.83 -12.79
C ARG A 202 15.57 22.38 -12.83
N ASP A 203 16.49 21.45 -12.62
CA ASP A 203 16.21 20.03 -12.54
C ASP A 203 16.01 19.59 -11.10
N ILE A 204 15.09 18.64 -10.91
CA ILE A 204 14.77 18.04 -9.64
C ILE A 204 15.03 16.54 -9.76
N ALA A 205 16.02 16.05 -9.05
CA ALA A 205 16.30 14.63 -8.93
C ALA A 205 15.47 14.03 -7.79
N VAL A 206 14.72 13.00 -8.09
CA VAL A 206 13.88 12.29 -7.13
C VAL A 206 14.35 10.86 -7.03
N GLU A 207 14.65 10.42 -5.82
CA GLU A 207 14.92 9.02 -5.50
C GLU A 207 13.94 8.52 -4.45
N VAL A 208 13.26 7.41 -4.75
CA VAL A 208 12.34 6.73 -3.83
C VAL A 208 12.77 5.28 -3.68
N VAL A 209 12.80 4.79 -2.46
CA VAL A 209 13.09 3.39 -2.15
C VAL A 209 11.86 2.75 -1.58
N LEU A 210 11.36 1.73 -2.28
CA LEU A 210 10.26 0.89 -1.86
C LEU A 210 10.78 -0.38 -1.21
N ASP A 211 10.30 -0.69 -0.02
CA ASP A 211 10.44 -2.00 0.59
C ASP A 211 9.28 -2.86 0.10
N MET A 212 9.59 -3.91 -0.65
CA MET A 212 8.63 -4.78 -1.32
C MET A 212 8.53 -6.12 -0.60
N ASP A 213 7.34 -6.49 -0.15
CA ASP A 213 7.01 -7.81 0.38
C ASP A 213 6.19 -8.56 -0.68
N VAL A 214 6.83 -9.57 -1.28
CA VAL A 214 6.29 -10.30 -2.43
C VAL A 214 6.02 -11.75 -2.05
N LYS A 215 4.76 -12.16 -2.16
CA LYS A 215 4.35 -13.55 -2.05
C LYS A 215 3.73 -13.99 -3.37
N ALA A 216 4.07 -15.17 -3.81
CA ALA A 216 3.44 -15.81 -4.96
C ALA A 216 2.81 -17.13 -4.54
N TYR A 217 1.54 -17.28 -4.87
CA TYR A 217 0.77 -18.49 -4.57
C TYR A 217 0.51 -19.24 -5.85
N GLU A 218 0.55 -20.55 -5.75
CA GLU A 218 0.23 -21.47 -6.85
C GLU A 218 -1.08 -22.20 -6.56
N GLU A 219 -1.97 -22.24 -7.55
CA GLU A 219 -3.18 -23.06 -7.47
C GLU A 219 -2.80 -24.52 -7.69
N ARG A 220 -3.24 -25.38 -6.81
CA ARG A 220 -2.99 -26.83 -6.87
C ARG A 220 -4.29 -27.60 -6.80
N LYS A 221 -4.33 -28.69 -7.58
CA LYS A 221 -5.36 -29.70 -7.52
C LYS A 221 -4.71 -31.03 -7.15
N LYS A 222 -5.26 -31.72 -6.19
CA LYS A 222 -4.77 -32.99 -5.71
C LYS A 222 -5.93 -33.94 -5.44
N ASP A 223 -5.83 -35.17 -6.00
CA ASP A 223 -6.70 -36.27 -5.59
C ASP A 223 -6.20 -36.82 -4.27
N VAL A 224 -7.04 -36.77 -3.25
CA VAL A 224 -6.80 -37.35 -1.93
C VAL A 224 -7.75 -38.47 -1.65
N ILE A 225 -7.37 -39.41 -0.80
CA ILE A 225 -8.26 -40.48 -0.36
C ILE A 225 -9.22 -39.90 0.66
N ALA A 226 -10.52 -39.92 0.30
CA ALA A 226 -11.60 -39.52 1.19
C ALA A 226 -12.11 -40.68 2.05
N ASP A 227 -12.07 -41.90 1.49
CA ASP A 227 -12.48 -43.12 2.18
C ASP A 227 -11.80 -44.35 1.57
N ILE A 228 -11.65 -45.41 2.36
CA ILE A 228 -11.11 -46.72 1.93
C ILE A 228 -11.97 -47.86 2.46
N TYR A 229 -12.10 -48.91 1.64
CA TYR A 229 -12.81 -50.11 2.00
C TYR A 229 -12.08 -51.36 1.51
N SER A 230 -12.08 -52.40 2.33
CA SER A 230 -11.62 -53.74 1.91
C SER A 230 -12.64 -54.80 2.34
N PRO A 231 -13.07 -55.72 1.43
CA PRO A 231 -13.92 -56.85 1.80
C PRO A 231 -13.13 -57.92 2.57
N SER A 232 -11.81 -57.92 2.47
CA SER A 232 -10.93 -58.97 3.02
C SER A 232 -10.29 -58.60 4.35
N TYR A 233 -10.28 -57.32 4.73
CA TYR A 233 -9.61 -56.81 5.91
C TYR A 233 -10.52 -55.87 6.70
N ASP A 234 -10.43 -55.94 8.01
CA ASP A 234 -11.05 -54.95 8.89
C ASP A 234 -10.09 -53.74 8.96
N MET A 235 -10.57 -52.56 8.55
CA MET A 235 -9.74 -51.37 8.42
C MET A 235 -10.08 -50.38 9.51
N GLU A 236 -9.06 -49.93 10.23
CA GLU A 236 -9.17 -48.84 11.16
C GLU A 236 -8.72 -47.54 10.46
N ILE A 237 -9.64 -46.58 10.35
CA ILE A 237 -9.41 -45.32 9.67
C ILE A 237 -9.26 -44.21 10.72
N GLU A 238 -8.15 -43.54 10.71
CA GLU A 238 -7.94 -42.31 11.50
C GLU A 238 -8.10 -41.10 10.60
N ASN A 239 -9.09 -40.26 10.91
CA ASN A 239 -9.38 -39.03 10.18
C ASN A 239 -8.79 -37.82 10.89
N ALA A 240 -8.25 -36.88 10.12
CA ALA A 240 -7.80 -35.59 10.61
C ALA A 240 -8.45 -34.48 9.79
N ASP A 241 -9.03 -33.49 10.48
CA ASP A 241 -9.59 -32.32 9.83
C ASP A 241 -8.47 -31.31 9.55
N THR A 242 -8.48 -30.75 8.34
CA THR A 242 -7.56 -29.67 7.98
C THR A 242 -8.29 -28.59 7.18
N GLN A 243 -7.78 -27.35 7.28
CA GLN A 243 -8.33 -26.23 6.53
C GLN A 243 -7.39 -25.87 5.39
N LEU A 244 -7.94 -25.82 4.19
CA LEU A 244 -7.24 -25.40 2.98
C LEU A 244 -7.82 -24.09 2.48
N ARG A 245 -6.96 -23.23 1.94
CA ARG A 245 -7.39 -21.98 1.31
C ARG A 245 -7.46 -22.15 -0.19
N CYS A 246 -8.50 -21.59 -0.80
CA CYS A 246 -8.58 -21.44 -2.25
C CYS A 246 -8.84 -19.98 -2.61
N LEU A 247 -8.38 -19.56 -3.79
CA LEU A 247 -8.69 -18.24 -4.31
C LEU A 247 -10.06 -18.28 -4.98
N VAL A 248 -11.01 -17.55 -4.43
CA VAL A 248 -12.36 -17.47 -5.00
C VAL A 248 -12.46 -16.38 -6.03
N VAL A 249 -11.95 -15.19 -5.73
CA VAL A 249 -11.98 -14.03 -6.62
C VAL A 249 -10.85 -13.07 -6.32
N ARG A 250 -10.29 -12.50 -7.38
CA ARG A 250 -9.40 -11.35 -7.32
C ARG A 250 -9.93 -10.28 -8.27
N ASN A 251 -10.28 -9.13 -7.74
CA ASN A 251 -10.85 -8.06 -8.53
C ASN A 251 -10.31 -6.68 -8.10
N ASN A 252 -10.30 -5.72 -9.01
CA ASN A 252 -10.02 -4.33 -8.75
C ASN A 252 -11.26 -3.50 -9.09
N VAL A 253 -11.70 -2.69 -8.14
CA VAL A 253 -12.86 -1.81 -8.31
C VAL A 253 -12.43 -0.39 -8.03
N SER A 254 -12.83 0.54 -8.91
CA SER A 254 -12.59 1.97 -8.74
C SER A 254 -13.89 2.69 -8.44
N SER A 255 -13.87 3.57 -7.47
CA SER A 255 -15.01 4.42 -7.10
C SER A 255 -14.55 5.88 -7.08
N ARG A 256 -15.44 6.79 -7.50
CA ARG A 256 -15.20 8.24 -7.40
C ARG A 256 -15.81 8.75 -6.10
N VAL A 257 -14.96 9.33 -5.27
CA VAL A 257 -15.36 9.97 -4.03
C VAL A 257 -15.16 11.48 -4.17
N SER A 258 -16.13 12.30 -3.75
CA SER A 258 -16.01 13.75 -3.78
C SER A 258 -16.66 14.38 -2.56
N GLY A 259 -16.08 15.47 -2.08
CA GLY A 259 -16.60 16.26 -0.98
C GLY A 259 -16.43 17.75 -1.25
N ASN A 260 -17.28 18.56 -0.65
CA ASN A 260 -17.20 20.02 -0.71
C ASN A 260 -16.73 20.55 0.64
N LEU A 261 -15.72 21.39 0.64
CA LEU A 261 -15.25 22.12 1.79
C LEU A 261 -15.83 23.53 1.80
N GLN A 262 -16.50 23.90 2.88
CA GLN A 262 -16.92 25.27 3.10
C GLN A 262 -15.92 25.97 4.00
N LEU A 263 -15.27 26.99 3.47
CA LEU A 263 -14.25 27.78 4.18
C LEU A 263 -14.86 29.05 4.76
N GLU A 264 -15.82 28.90 5.67
CA GLU A 264 -16.63 30.03 6.18
C GLU A 264 -15.82 31.15 6.85
N ASN A 265 -14.60 30.88 7.32
CA ASN A 265 -13.74 31.83 8.04
C ASN A 265 -12.41 32.16 7.32
N TYR A 266 -12.24 31.69 6.11
CA TYR A 266 -11.00 31.87 5.34
C TYR A 266 -11.28 32.75 4.12
N ALA A 267 -11.65 34.00 4.37
CA ALA A 267 -11.66 35.01 3.32
C ALA A 267 -10.27 35.02 2.67
N ASP A 268 -10.23 35.07 1.34
CA ASP A 268 -9.02 35.30 0.55
C ASP A 268 -8.16 34.07 0.16
N LEU A 269 -8.76 32.88 0.00
CA LEU A 269 -8.10 31.77 -0.69
C LEU A 269 -7.81 32.19 -2.14
N MET A 270 -6.54 32.27 -2.52
CA MET A 270 -6.14 32.65 -3.87
C MET A 270 -5.90 31.45 -4.77
N GLN A 271 -5.19 30.45 -4.25
CA GLN A 271 -4.80 29.29 -5.06
C GLN A 271 -4.52 28.08 -4.17
N ILE A 272 -4.94 26.91 -4.64
CA ILE A 272 -4.55 25.61 -4.06
C ILE A 272 -3.16 25.27 -4.58
N CYS A 273 -2.26 24.87 -3.68
CA CYS A 273 -0.88 24.51 -4.01
C CYS A 273 -0.69 23.01 -4.06
N ASN A 274 -1.27 22.29 -3.09
CA ASN A 274 -1.15 20.85 -2.97
C ASN A 274 -2.39 20.26 -2.30
N CYS A 275 -2.66 19.00 -2.63
CA CYS A 275 -3.67 18.19 -1.96
C CYS A 275 -3.09 16.81 -1.69
N THR A 276 -3.07 16.40 -0.43
CA THR A 276 -2.67 15.05 -0.03
C THR A 276 -3.87 14.34 0.58
N ALA A 277 -3.97 13.03 0.39
CA ALA A 277 -5.02 12.26 1.02
C ALA A 277 -4.58 10.84 1.36
N THR A 278 -5.22 10.29 2.38
CA THR A 278 -5.11 8.89 2.77
C THR A 278 -6.49 8.26 2.78
N VAL A 279 -6.57 6.98 2.45
CA VAL A 279 -7.81 6.22 2.51
C VAL A 279 -7.72 5.17 3.60
N GLN A 280 -8.76 5.08 4.42
CA GLN A 280 -8.88 4.11 5.49
C GLN A 280 -10.21 3.37 5.34
N LEU A 281 -10.17 2.04 5.47
CA LEU A 281 -11.36 1.21 5.57
C LEU A 281 -11.76 1.07 7.04
N ASP A 282 -13.03 1.31 7.32
CA ASP A 282 -13.61 1.17 8.65
C ASP A 282 -14.29 -0.18 8.81
N ASP A 283 -15.03 -0.62 7.78
CA ASP A 283 -15.76 -1.89 7.81
C ASP A 283 -15.84 -2.54 6.43
N VAL A 284 -15.93 -3.86 6.42
CA VAL A 284 -16.19 -4.64 5.23
C VAL A 284 -17.21 -5.73 5.57
N THR A 285 -18.35 -5.67 4.90
CA THR A 285 -19.45 -6.62 5.11
C THR A 285 -19.75 -7.41 3.85
N TYR A 286 -19.96 -8.71 3.98
CA TYR A 286 -20.48 -9.57 2.90
C TYR A 286 -22.00 -9.73 3.03
N LYS A 287 -22.73 -9.42 1.95
CA LYS A 287 -24.18 -9.61 1.87
C LYS A 287 -24.57 -10.11 0.49
N GLU A 288 -25.21 -11.28 0.42
CA GLU A 288 -25.89 -11.80 -0.78
C GLU A 288 -25.06 -11.75 -2.07
N GLY A 289 -23.76 -12.08 -2.02
CA GLY A 289 -22.89 -12.05 -3.20
C GLY A 289 -22.25 -10.68 -3.49
N GLU A 290 -22.33 -9.76 -2.54
CA GLU A 290 -21.68 -8.45 -2.62
C GLU A 290 -20.83 -8.19 -1.37
N LEU A 291 -19.61 -7.70 -1.58
CA LEU A 291 -18.78 -7.11 -0.52
C LEU A 291 -19.00 -5.62 -0.51
N VAL A 292 -19.45 -5.09 0.62
CA VAL A 292 -19.60 -3.65 0.85
C VAL A 292 -18.43 -3.21 1.72
N ALA A 293 -17.59 -2.33 1.18
CA ALA A 293 -16.47 -1.72 1.89
C ALA A 293 -16.82 -0.27 2.21
N GLU A 294 -16.80 0.08 3.49
CA GLU A 294 -17.07 1.42 3.99
C GLU A 294 -15.80 2.00 4.61
N GLY A 295 -15.62 3.31 4.50
CA GLY A 295 -14.45 3.96 5.04
C GLY A 295 -14.45 5.46 4.82
N VAL A 296 -13.28 6.05 5.03
CA VAL A 296 -13.07 7.50 4.92
C VAL A 296 -11.84 7.83 4.07
N VAL A 297 -11.95 8.91 3.33
CA VAL A 297 -10.81 9.60 2.71
C VAL A 297 -10.49 10.83 3.56
N SER A 298 -9.33 10.83 4.18
CA SER A 298 -8.80 11.94 4.95
C SER A 298 -7.92 12.79 4.04
N ALA A 299 -8.33 14.00 3.73
CA ALA A 299 -7.63 14.88 2.80
C ALA A 299 -7.17 16.18 3.47
N ASN A 300 -5.94 16.59 3.12
CA ASN A 300 -5.36 17.86 3.49
C ASN A 300 -5.17 18.70 2.24
N VAL A 301 -5.74 19.89 2.23
CA VAL A 301 -5.59 20.86 1.15
C VAL A 301 -4.71 22.00 1.65
N PHE A 302 -3.64 22.26 0.93
CA PHE A 302 -2.70 23.32 1.22
C PHE A 302 -2.86 24.44 0.17
N TYR A 303 -2.97 25.70 0.64
CA TYR A 303 -3.34 26.83 -0.21
C TYR A 303 -2.61 28.12 0.16
N ILE A 304 -2.55 29.05 -0.79
CA ILE A 304 -2.08 30.42 -0.62
C ILE A 304 -3.25 31.34 -0.37
N THR A 305 -3.06 32.29 0.54
CA THR A 305 -4.00 33.38 0.84
C THR A 305 -3.45 34.73 0.38
N SER A 306 -4.34 35.73 0.26
CA SER A 306 -3.94 37.12 0.00
C SER A 306 -3.43 37.86 1.25
N SER A 307 -3.40 37.22 2.41
CA SER A 307 -2.99 37.84 3.67
C SER A 307 -1.47 37.89 3.82
N ASP A 308 -0.91 39.07 3.93
CA ASP A 308 0.52 39.25 4.20
C ASP A 308 0.95 38.69 5.57
N SER A 309 0.04 38.60 6.52
CA SER A 309 0.32 38.06 7.85
C SER A 309 0.29 36.55 7.93
N GLN A 310 -0.49 35.90 7.05
CA GLN A 310 -0.66 34.45 6.99
C GLN A 310 -0.78 34.00 5.53
N PRO A 311 0.32 34.02 4.75
CA PRO A 311 0.28 33.79 3.32
C PRO A 311 -0.03 32.33 2.94
N LEU A 312 0.12 31.39 3.87
CA LEU A 312 -0.10 29.98 3.66
C LEU A 312 -1.15 29.46 4.64
N GLY A 313 -2.03 28.59 4.16
CA GLY A 313 -3.05 27.93 4.96
C GLY A 313 -3.20 26.46 4.60
N SER A 314 -3.74 25.68 5.51
CA SER A 314 -4.11 24.30 5.27
C SER A 314 -5.47 24.02 5.88
N VAL A 315 -6.22 23.13 5.24
CA VAL A 315 -7.50 22.64 5.75
C VAL A 315 -7.55 21.14 5.61
N HIS A 316 -8.05 20.50 6.66
CA HIS A 316 -8.27 19.05 6.71
C HIS A 316 -9.75 18.74 6.56
N THR A 317 -10.05 17.68 5.83
CA THR A 317 -11.41 17.16 5.68
C THR A 317 -11.44 15.66 5.69
N ILE A 318 -12.57 15.10 6.10
CA ILE A 318 -12.87 13.68 6.07
C ILE A 318 -14.09 13.47 5.19
N ILE A 319 -13.95 12.65 4.17
CA ILE A 319 -15.01 12.34 3.21
C ILE A 319 -15.35 10.87 3.34
N PRO A 320 -16.54 10.51 3.82
CA PRO A 320 -16.97 9.12 3.90
C PRO A 320 -17.24 8.56 2.50
N PHE A 321 -16.97 7.27 2.32
CA PHE A 321 -17.31 6.55 1.10
C PHE A 321 -17.82 5.14 1.41
N ALA A 322 -18.59 4.60 0.47
CA ALA A 322 -18.97 3.19 0.43
C ALA A 322 -18.76 2.68 -0.99
N GLY A 323 -18.16 1.52 -1.11
CA GLY A 323 -17.92 0.82 -2.36
C GLY A 323 -18.47 -0.60 -2.33
N THR A 324 -19.07 -1.07 -3.43
CA THR A 324 -19.61 -2.42 -3.53
C THR A 324 -18.87 -3.22 -4.59
N VAL A 325 -18.44 -4.42 -4.25
CA VAL A 325 -17.80 -5.38 -5.14
C VAL A 325 -18.67 -6.61 -5.25
N LYS A 326 -19.08 -6.96 -6.49
CA LYS A 326 -19.83 -8.20 -6.73
C LYS A 326 -18.88 -9.39 -6.73
N ILE A 327 -19.20 -10.40 -5.95
CA ILE A 327 -18.49 -11.68 -5.89
C ILE A 327 -19.47 -12.83 -6.07
N ALA A 328 -18.98 -14.04 -6.31
CA ALA A 328 -19.85 -15.22 -6.36
C ALA A 328 -20.55 -15.44 -5.00
N GLN A 329 -21.71 -16.07 -5.01
CA GLN A 329 -22.36 -16.49 -3.77
C GLN A 329 -21.52 -17.59 -3.11
N ILE A 330 -21.04 -17.29 -1.90
CA ILE A 330 -20.20 -18.16 -1.10
C ILE A 330 -20.79 -18.20 0.31
N SER A 331 -20.53 -19.28 1.06
CA SER A 331 -20.86 -19.32 2.49
C SER A 331 -20.11 -18.20 3.22
N ALA A 332 -20.84 -17.35 3.92
CA ALA A 332 -20.25 -16.18 4.60
C ALA A 332 -19.30 -16.58 5.75
N ASP A 333 -19.51 -17.77 6.34
CA ASP A 333 -18.76 -18.24 7.50
C ASP A 333 -17.32 -18.67 7.15
N GLU A 334 -17.02 -18.88 5.85
CA GLU A 334 -15.73 -19.36 5.36
C GLU A 334 -14.98 -18.31 4.51
N LEU A 335 -15.49 -17.08 4.41
CA LEU A 335 -14.93 -16.07 3.55
C LEU A 335 -13.87 -15.23 4.27
N GLU A 336 -12.62 -15.33 3.83
CA GLU A 336 -11.56 -14.39 4.18
C GLU A 336 -11.34 -13.39 3.05
N TYR A 337 -11.20 -12.13 3.36
CA TYR A 337 -10.94 -11.09 2.36
C TYR A 337 -9.78 -10.19 2.76
N ASN A 338 -9.02 -9.77 1.75
CA ASN A 338 -7.95 -8.80 1.89
C ASN A 338 -8.19 -7.65 0.90
N ILE A 339 -8.55 -6.49 1.41
CA ILE A 339 -8.85 -5.32 0.61
C ILE A 339 -7.77 -4.28 0.84
N LYS A 340 -7.15 -3.81 -0.25
CA LYS A 340 -6.13 -2.76 -0.23
C LYS A 340 -6.69 -1.51 -0.90
N PRO A 341 -7.14 -0.52 -0.13
CA PRO A 341 -7.57 0.73 -0.70
C PRO A 341 -6.37 1.55 -1.16
N SER A 342 -6.50 2.24 -2.29
CA SER A 342 -5.49 3.17 -2.79
C SER A 342 -6.15 4.34 -3.50
N ILE A 343 -5.46 5.47 -3.52
CA ILE A 343 -5.89 6.66 -4.26
C ILE A 343 -5.18 6.65 -5.61
N GLN A 344 -5.96 6.55 -6.69
CA GLN A 344 -5.44 6.57 -8.05
C GLN A 344 -5.23 7.99 -8.56
N GLN A 345 -6.17 8.88 -8.26
CA GLN A 345 -6.13 10.28 -8.67
C GLN A 345 -6.72 11.15 -7.56
N LEU A 346 -6.04 12.24 -7.28
CA LEU A 346 -6.47 13.23 -6.29
C LEU A 346 -6.43 14.61 -6.94
N SER A 347 -7.49 15.41 -6.75
CA SER A 347 -7.52 16.80 -7.19
C SER A 347 -8.38 17.64 -6.28
N ALA A 348 -7.96 18.86 -6.04
CA ALA A 348 -8.74 19.88 -5.36
C ALA A 348 -8.87 21.11 -6.25
N THR A 349 -10.07 21.67 -6.33
CA THR A 349 -10.38 22.86 -7.13
C THR A 349 -11.16 23.87 -6.31
N ILE A 350 -11.01 25.15 -6.65
CA ILE A 350 -11.78 26.27 -6.08
C ILE A 350 -13.08 26.40 -6.85
#